data_5aeb731a2382bdda28bbb5c51c1c5ad8
#
_entry.id   5aeb731a2382bdda28bbb5c51c1c5ad8
#
_cell.length_a   1.000
_cell.length_b   1.000
_cell.length_c   1.000
_cell.angle_alpha   90.00
_cell.angle_beta   90.00
_cell.angle_gamma   90.00
#
_symmetry.space_group_name_H-M   'P 1'
#
loop_
_entity.id
_entity.type
_entity.pdbx_description
1 polymer ?
#
loop_
_entity_poly.entity_id
_entity_poly.type
_entity_poly.pdbx_seq_one_letter_code
_entity_poly.pdbx_strand_id
1 'polypeptide(L)'
;MSSLIVKGGVKLSGEITPQGAKNEALQVICATLLSGNDIIISNIPNIIDVVKLIDILKSLGVEVNKLEKGKYSFNSQKIDLKYLQSQHFINDAKKLRGSIMLVGPLLARFGFASIPRPGGDKIGRRRLDTHFINLQKLGAKLDYNSENKMYSVTSRNPLKGTNILLDEASVTLSLIHI
;
A
#
# COMPACT_ATOMS: atom_id res chain seq x y z
N MET A 1 -10.20 -11.47 25.54
CA MET A 1 -9.19 -10.39 25.46
C MET A 1 -7.88 -10.93 25.99
N SER A 2 -6.78 -10.77 25.26
CA SER A 2 -5.43 -11.09 25.77
C SER A 2 -4.91 -9.89 26.54
N SER A 3 -4.30 -10.12 27.70
CA SER A 3 -3.67 -9.07 28.50
C SER A 3 -2.15 -9.29 28.54
N LEU A 4 -1.40 -8.20 28.58
CA LEU A 4 0.04 -8.21 28.78
C LEU A 4 0.32 -7.75 30.22
N ILE A 5 1.07 -8.56 30.96
CA ILE A 5 1.51 -8.20 32.32
C ILE A 5 2.99 -7.84 32.24
N VAL A 6 3.31 -6.58 32.55
CA VAL A 6 4.70 -6.10 32.56
C VAL A 6 5.16 -5.96 34.01
N LYS A 7 6.21 -6.69 34.40
CA LYS A 7 6.89 -6.54 35.67
C LYS A 7 8.13 -5.65 35.47
N GLY A 8 8.13 -4.48 36.09
CA GLY A 8 9.26 -3.56 36.07
C GLY A 8 10.27 -3.83 37.18
N GLY A 9 11.29 -2.95 37.32
CA GLY A 9 12.26 -2.98 38.41
C GLY A 9 13.43 -3.95 38.20
N VAL A 10 13.56 -4.60 37.04
CA VAL A 10 14.67 -5.49 36.69
C VAL A 10 15.61 -4.76 35.75
N LYS A 11 16.93 -4.84 36.01
CA LYS A 11 17.97 -4.34 35.10
C LYS A 11 17.95 -5.19 33.84
N LEU A 12 17.72 -4.57 32.69
CA LEU A 12 17.71 -5.27 31.40
C LEU A 12 19.15 -5.44 30.90
N SER A 13 19.46 -6.63 30.37
CA SER A 13 20.71 -6.96 29.70
C SER A 13 20.43 -7.97 28.60
N GLY A 14 21.05 -7.82 27.44
CA GLY A 14 20.87 -8.70 26.29
C GLY A 14 20.88 -7.95 24.97
N GLU A 15 20.71 -8.68 23.87
CA GLU A 15 20.65 -8.17 22.51
C GLU A 15 19.24 -8.35 21.94
N ILE A 16 18.79 -7.36 21.19
CA ILE A 16 17.52 -7.41 20.46
C ILE A 16 17.81 -7.16 18.98
N THR A 17 17.44 -8.11 18.14
CA THR A 17 17.43 -7.91 16.68
C THR A 17 16.06 -7.41 16.25
N PRO A 18 15.95 -6.16 15.76
CA PRO A 18 14.68 -5.65 15.29
C PRO A 18 14.24 -6.37 14.01
N GLN A 19 12.95 -6.62 13.88
CA GLN A 19 12.36 -7.05 12.62
C GLN A 19 12.18 -5.85 11.66
N GLY A 20 11.92 -6.14 10.37
CA GLY A 20 11.65 -5.11 9.37
C GLY A 20 10.48 -4.18 9.75
N ALA A 21 10.55 -2.93 9.32
CA ALA A 21 9.53 -1.93 9.61
C ALA A 21 8.25 -2.18 8.79
N LYS A 22 7.09 -2.18 9.47
CA LYS A 22 5.79 -2.40 8.82
C LYS A 22 5.53 -1.41 7.69
N ASN A 23 5.71 -0.13 7.96
CA ASN A 23 5.37 0.92 7.00
C ASN A 23 6.28 0.90 5.77
N GLU A 24 7.56 0.61 5.94
CA GLU A 24 8.49 0.41 4.84
C GLU A 24 8.10 -0.81 3.99
N ALA A 25 7.82 -1.94 4.63
CA ALA A 25 7.41 -3.16 3.94
C ALA A 25 6.16 -2.93 3.07
N LEU A 26 5.12 -2.24 3.59
CA LEU A 26 3.92 -1.93 2.82
C LEU A 26 4.22 -1.13 1.55
N GLN A 27 5.18 -0.22 1.61
CA GLN A 27 5.55 0.64 0.48
C GLN A 27 6.40 -0.09 -0.54
N VAL A 28 7.48 -0.75 -0.08
CA VAL A 28 8.39 -1.49 -0.98
C VAL A 28 7.66 -2.64 -1.67
N ILE A 29 6.75 -3.32 -0.99
CA ILE A 29 5.91 -4.36 -1.59
C ILE A 29 5.00 -3.78 -2.66
N CYS A 30 4.35 -2.63 -2.44
CA CYS A 30 3.56 -1.96 -3.48
C CYS A 30 4.42 -1.53 -4.67
N ALA A 31 5.66 -1.09 -4.45
CA ALA A 31 6.57 -0.67 -5.51
C ALA A 31 6.94 -1.82 -6.47
N THR A 32 6.79 -3.10 -6.06
CA THR A 32 7.00 -4.25 -6.98
C THR A 32 6.05 -4.24 -8.16
N LEU A 33 4.90 -3.57 -8.07
CA LEU A 33 3.96 -3.40 -9.17
C LEU A 33 4.52 -2.56 -10.33
N LEU A 34 5.56 -1.76 -10.10
CA LEU A 34 6.18 -0.93 -11.14
C LEU A 34 6.98 -1.74 -12.17
N SER A 35 7.37 -2.98 -11.85
CA SER A 35 8.17 -3.84 -12.72
C SER A 35 7.47 -5.15 -13.02
N GLY A 36 7.66 -5.67 -14.24
CA GLY A 36 7.26 -7.04 -14.61
C GLY A 36 8.31 -8.10 -14.28
N ASN A 37 9.50 -7.72 -13.82
CA ASN A 37 10.58 -8.64 -13.48
C ASN A 37 10.43 -9.17 -12.05
N ASP A 38 11.15 -10.25 -11.75
CA ASP A 38 11.23 -10.78 -10.40
C ASP A 38 11.97 -9.81 -9.48
N ILE A 39 11.32 -9.46 -8.38
CA ILE A 39 11.89 -8.59 -7.35
C ILE A 39 11.94 -9.38 -6.04
N ILE A 40 13.12 -9.50 -5.46
CA ILE A 40 13.32 -10.18 -4.18
C ILE A 40 13.44 -9.14 -3.08
N ILE A 41 12.59 -9.29 -2.04
CA ILE A 41 12.61 -8.44 -0.85
C ILE A 41 12.90 -9.32 0.37
N SER A 42 13.88 -8.89 1.15
CA SER A 42 14.27 -9.54 2.41
C SER A 42 13.80 -8.74 3.62
N ASN A 43 13.81 -9.35 4.80
CA ASN A 43 13.42 -8.74 6.07
C ASN A 43 11.97 -8.23 6.11
N ILE A 44 11.07 -8.87 5.37
CA ILE A 44 9.64 -8.58 5.43
C ILE A 44 9.09 -9.07 6.78
N PRO A 45 8.51 -8.19 7.61
CA PRO A 45 7.99 -8.58 8.92
C PRO A 45 6.69 -9.38 8.79
N ASN A 46 6.53 -10.36 9.66
CA ASN A 46 5.29 -11.15 9.73
C ASN A 46 4.22 -10.42 10.56
N ILE A 47 3.65 -9.38 10.00
CA ILE A 47 2.63 -8.53 10.62
C ILE A 47 1.35 -8.64 9.80
N ILE A 48 0.19 -8.61 10.45
CA ILE A 48 -1.12 -8.83 9.83
C ILE A 48 -1.36 -7.91 8.62
N ASP A 49 -1.00 -6.64 8.71
CA ASP A 49 -1.18 -5.68 7.61
C ASP A 49 -0.33 -6.05 6.39
N VAL A 50 0.90 -6.52 6.61
CA VAL A 50 1.81 -6.94 5.53
C VAL A 50 1.30 -8.21 4.87
N VAL A 51 0.85 -9.18 5.65
CA VAL A 51 0.25 -10.43 5.13
C VAL A 51 -0.99 -10.11 4.29
N LYS A 52 -1.90 -9.27 4.79
CA LYS A 52 -3.09 -8.84 4.04
C LYS A 52 -2.74 -8.14 2.72
N LEU A 53 -1.70 -7.29 2.71
CA LEU A 53 -1.26 -6.66 1.47
C LEU A 53 -0.73 -7.69 0.47
N ILE A 54 0.07 -8.64 0.92
CA ILE A 54 0.56 -9.74 0.07
C ILE A 54 -0.61 -10.54 -0.51
N ASP A 55 -1.65 -10.81 0.27
CA ASP A 55 -2.82 -11.54 -0.21
C ASP A 55 -3.62 -10.73 -1.24
N ILE A 56 -3.75 -9.41 -1.05
CA ILE A 56 -4.34 -8.50 -2.05
C ILE A 56 -3.54 -8.56 -3.35
N LEU A 57 -2.20 -8.49 -3.29
CA LEU A 57 -1.34 -8.56 -4.47
C LEU A 57 -1.45 -9.91 -5.20
N LYS A 58 -1.50 -11.02 -4.48
CA LYS A 58 -1.74 -12.35 -5.09
C LYS A 58 -3.06 -12.38 -5.84
N SER A 59 -4.12 -11.86 -5.23
CA SER A 59 -5.45 -11.81 -5.85
C SER A 59 -5.50 -10.85 -7.05
N LEU A 60 -4.62 -9.84 -7.07
CA LEU A 60 -4.44 -8.93 -8.22
C LEU A 60 -3.66 -9.60 -9.37
N GLY A 61 -3.06 -10.77 -9.16
CA GLY A 61 -2.31 -11.51 -10.17
C GLY A 61 -0.78 -11.48 -10.00
N VAL A 62 -0.28 -10.89 -8.90
CA VAL A 62 1.16 -10.96 -8.59
C VAL A 62 1.53 -12.37 -8.15
N GLU A 63 2.50 -12.96 -8.80
CA GLU A 63 3.10 -14.23 -8.36
C GLU A 63 4.01 -13.94 -7.16
N VAL A 64 3.65 -14.47 -5.98
CA VAL A 64 4.41 -14.26 -4.74
C VAL A 64 4.90 -15.58 -4.20
N ASN A 65 6.21 -15.77 -4.17
CA ASN A 65 6.86 -16.97 -3.66
C ASN A 65 7.63 -16.63 -2.39
N LYS A 66 7.36 -17.38 -1.32
CA LYS A 66 8.13 -17.30 -0.08
C LYS A 66 9.40 -18.13 -0.24
N LEU A 67 10.56 -17.48 -0.23
CA LEU A 67 11.86 -18.12 -0.38
C LEU A 67 12.40 -18.61 0.97
N GLU A 68 12.32 -17.76 1.99
CA GLU A 68 12.78 -18.00 3.34
C GLU A 68 11.91 -17.24 4.35
N LYS A 69 12.22 -17.34 5.64
CA LYS A 69 11.56 -16.52 6.67
C LYS A 69 11.83 -15.03 6.39
N GLY A 70 10.78 -14.26 6.13
CA GLY A 70 10.88 -12.84 5.84
C GLY A 70 11.47 -12.49 4.46
N LYS A 71 11.64 -13.47 3.55
CA LYS A 71 12.16 -13.24 2.20
C LYS A 71 11.20 -13.77 1.16
N TYR A 72 10.80 -12.92 0.23
CA TYR A 72 9.81 -13.22 -0.79
C TYR A 72 10.27 -12.73 -2.16
N SER A 73 9.86 -13.45 -3.21
CA SER A 73 9.95 -13.02 -4.60
C SER A 73 8.58 -12.56 -5.07
N PHE A 74 8.54 -11.46 -5.81
CA PHE A 74 7.34 -10.88 -6.40
C PHE A 74 7.54 -10.74 -7.89
N ASN A 75 6.59 -11.25 -8.69
CA ASN A 75 6.52 -11.05 -10.13
C ASN A 75 5.17 -10.45 -10.49
N SER A 76 5.20 -9.22 -11.01
CA SER A 76 4.00 -8.45 -11.35
C SER A 76 3.79 -8.36 -12.87
N GLN A 77 4.20 -9.38 -13.64
CA GLN A 77 4.06 -9.38 -15.08
C GLN A 77 2.59 -9.49 -15.53
N LYS A 78 1.81 -10.33 -14.81
CA LYS A 78 0.41 -10.61 -15.14
C LYS A 78 -0.51 -10.00 -14.08
N ILE A 79 -1.00 -8.79 -14.33
CA ILE A 79 -1.90 -8.08 -13.42
C ILE A 79 -3.32 -8.06 -13.97
N ASP A 80 -4.29 -8.47 -13.16
CA ASP A 80 -5.71 -8.34 -13.49
C ASP A 80 -6.32 -7.07 -12.87
N LEU A 81 -6.34 -6.00 -13.65
CA LEU A 81 -6.94 -4.73 -13.22
C LEU A 81 -8.45 -4.81 -12.96
N LYS A 82 -9.16 -5.79 -13.52
CA LYS A 82 -10.60 -5.98 -13.26
C LYS A 82 -10.85 -6.37 -11.80
N TYR A 83 -9.89 -7.05 -11.18
CA TYR A 83 -9.96 -7.40 -9.76
C TYR A 83 -10.16 -6.18 -8.85
N LEU A 84 -9.62 -4.99 -9.21
CA LEU A 84 -9.78 -3.75 -8.45
C LEU A 84 -11.24 -3.29 -8.31
N GLN A 85 -12.15 -3.81 -9.15
CA GLN A 85 -13.59 -3.51 -9.10
C GLN A 85 -14.38 -4.63 -8.41
N SER A 86 -13.75 -5.72 -8.02
CA SER A 86 -14.40 -6.85 -7.38
C SER A 86 -14.82 -6.55 -5.94
N GLN A 87 -15.92 -7.17 -5.50
CA GLN A 87 -16.37 -7.05 -4.11
C GLN A 87 -15.33 -7.60 -3.12
N HIS A 88 -14.54 -8.59 -3.54
CA HIS A 88 -13.47 -9.17 -2.73
C HIS A 88 -12.39 -8.12 -2.45
N PHE A 89 -11.87 -7.46 -3.50
CA PHE A 89 -10.90 -6.37 -3.34
C PHE A 89 -11.44 -5.24 -2.46
N ILE A 90 -12.67 -4.82 -2.69
CA ILE A 90 -13.33 -3.75 -1.91
C ILE A 90 -13.33 -4.10 -0.42
N ASN A 91 -13.68 -5.34 -0.08
CA ASN A 91 -13.75 -5.79 1.31
C ASN A 91 -12.38 -5.86 1.97
N ASP A 92 -11.35 -6.30 1.27
CA ASP A 92 -10.01 -6.45 1.83
C ASP A 92 -9.25 -5.11 1.90
N ALA A 93 -9.35 -4.29 0.86
CA ALA A 93 -8.75 -2.96 0.84
C ALA A 93 -9.35 -2.04 1.92
N LYS A 94 -10.66 -2.17 2.22
CA LYS A 94 -11.30 -1.44 3.33
C LYS A 94 -10.73 -1.79 4.70
N LYS A 95 -10.18 -2.98 4.90
CA LYS A 95 -9.61 -3.43 6.17
C LYS A 95 -8.15 -3.03 6.37
N LEU A 96 -7.51 -2.50 5.32
CA LEU A 96 -6.10 -2.16 5.31
C LEU A 96 -5.89 -0.70 4.91
N ARG A 97 -5.44 0.14 5.83
CA ARG A 97 -5.11 1.55 5.49
C ARG A 97 -4.01 1.66 4.44
N GLY A 98 -3.02 0.77 4.50
CA GLY A 98 -1.91 0.71 3.56
C GLY A 98 -2.32 0.41 2.11
N SER A 99 -3.57 0.01 1.86
CA SER A 99 -4.07 -0.24 0.49
C SER A 99 -4.01 1.00 -0.41
N ILE A 100 -4.00 2.21 0.16
CA ILE A 100 -3.81 3.46 -0.60
C ILE A 100 -2.48 3.48 -1.38
N MET A 101 -1.47 2.77 -0.88
CA MET A 101 -0.14 2.70 -1.51
C MET A 101 -0.15 2.00 -2.88
N LEU A 102 -1.20 1.24 -3.18
CA LEU A 102 -1.38 0.60 -4.49
C LEU A 102 -1.65 1.62 -5.60
N VAL A 103 -2.19 2.79 -5.26
CA VAL A 103 -2.67 3.78 -6.25
C VAL A 103 -1.52 4.30 -7.11
N GLY A 104 -0.41 4.72 -6.50
CA GLY A 104 0.73 5.27 -7.23
C GLY A 104 1.31 4.31 -8.28
N PRO A 105 1.77 3.11 -7.90
CA PRO A 105 2.33 2.14 -8.83
C PRO A 105 1.36 1.68 -9.92
N LEU A 106 0.08 1.45 -9.58
CA LEU A 106 -0.92 1.05 -10.55
C LEU A 106 -1.20 2.16 -11.57
N LEU A 107 -1.33 3.40 -11.09
CA LEU A 107 -1.53 4.55 -11.96
C LEU A 107 -0.32 4.80 -12.87
N ALA A 108 0.89 4.74 -12.31
CA ALA A 108 2.12 5.01 -13.06
C ALA A 108 2.35 3.97 -14.17
N ARG A 109 2.11 2.68 -13.90
CA ARG A 109 2.38 1.62 -14.86
C ARG A 109 1.22 1.33 -15.81
N PHE A 110 -0.02 1.39 -15.33
CA PHE A 110 -1.20 0.95 -16.08
C PHE A 110 -2.14 2.10 -16.44
N GLY A 111 -1.86 3.33 -16.00
CA GLY A 111 -2.73 4.48 -16.23
C GLY A 111 -4.08 4.42 -15.50
N PHE A 112 -4.26 3.45 -14.62
CA PHE A 112 -5.51 3.22 -13.89
C PHE A 112 -5.26 2.65 -12.50
N ALA A 113 -5.97 3.20 -11.51
CA ALA A 113 -6.10 2.63 -10.19
C ALA A 113 -7.52 2.84 -9.66
N SER A 114 -8.03 1.89 -8.90
CA SER A 114 -9.32 2.03 -8.21
C SER A 114 -9.17 1.54 -6.78
N ILE A 115 -9.70 2.29 -5.81
CA ILE A 115 -9.57 1.97 -4.41
C ILE A 115 -10.83 2.40 -3.64
N PRO A 116 -11.35 1.56 -2.74
CA PRO A 116 -12.39 1.99 -1.80
C PRO A 116 -11.79 2.97 -0.79
N ARG A 117 -12.64 3.70 -0.09
CA ARG A 117 -12.17 4.49 1.05
C ARG A 117 -11.46 3.55 2.05
N PRO A 118 -10.13 3.68 2.22
CA PRO A 118 -9.39 2.78 3.12
C PRO A 118 -9.88 2.91 4.56
N GLY A 119 -10.02 1.80 5.22
CA GLY A 119 -10.35 1.72 6.64
C GLY A 119 -9.10 1.63 7.52
N GLY A 120 -9.09 0.68 8.46
CA GLY A 120 -8.04 0.45 9.45
C GLY A 120 -8.38 1.06 10.80
N ASP A 121 -7.40 1.20 11.68
CA ASP A 121 -7.58 1.66 13.05
C ASP A 121 -8.16 3.07 13.11
N LYS A 122 -9.13 3.28 14.00
CA LYS A 122 -9.77 4.57 14.25
C LYS A 122 -8.90 5.46 15.16
N ILE A 123 -7.78 5.95 14.61
CA ILE A 123 -6.82 6.81 15.33
C ILE A 123 -7.03 8.28 14.92
N GLY A 124 -8.26 8.76 14.92
CA GLY A 124 -8.59 10.12 14.50
C GLY A 124 -8.77 10.30 12.99
N ARG A 125 -8.94 11.57 12.57
CA ARG A 125 -9.16 11.94 11.17
C ARG A 125 -7.86 11.85 10.38
N ARG A 126 -7.83 10.99 9.36
CA ARG A 126 -6.69 10.86 8.43
C ARG A 126 -7.17 11.22 7.03
N ARG A 127 -6.62 12.27 6.49
CA ARG A 127 -6.96 12.79 5.18
C ARG A 127 -6.49 11.82 4.08
N LEU A 128 -7.22 11.76 2.99
CA LEU A 128 -6.89 11.06 1.75
C LEU A 128 -6.89 12.00 0.56
N ASP A 129 -7.58 13.12 0.71
CA ASP A 129 -7.71 14.16 -0.29
C ASP A 129 -6.33 14.70 -0.73
N THR A 130 -5.38 14.84 0.20
CA THR A 130 -4.00 15.23 -0.11
C THR A 130 -3.35 14.31 -1.14
N HIS A 131 -3.53 12.98 -1.05
CA HIS A 131 -3.02 12.06 -2.06
C HIS A 131 -3.62 12.33 -3.44
N PHE A 132 -4.94 12.45 -3.51
CA PHE A 132 -5.65 12.61 -4.77
C PHE A 132 -5.41 13.99 -5.40
N ILE A 133 -5.39 15.06 -4.61
CA ILE A 133 -5.10 16.42 -5.09
C ILE A 133 -3.72 16.47 -5.75
N ASN A 134 -2.73 15.81 -5.15
CA ASN A 134 -1.39 15.81 -5.68
C ASN A 134 -1.26 14.95 -6.95
N LEU A 135 -1.93 13.80 -7.03
CA LEU A 135 -2.02 13.02 -8.26
C LEU A 135 -2.70 13.80 -9.40
N GLN A 136 -3.72 14.62 -9.08
CA GLN A 136 -4.35 15.51 -10.06
C GLN A 136 -3.37 16.61 -10.55
N LYS A 137 -2.53 17.16 -9.66
CA LYS A 137 -1.47 18.12 -10.06
C LYS A 137 -0.44 17.46 -10.99
N LEU A 138 -0.19 16.16 -10.86
CA LEU A 138 0.65 15.39 -11.78
C LEU A 138 -0.05 15.05 -13.11
N GLY A 139 -1.33 15.42 -13.29
CA GLY A 139 -2.10 15.22 -14.51
C GLY A 139 -3.08 14.05 -14.49
N ALA A 140 -3.27 13.39 -13.36
CA ALA A 140 -4.29 12.34 -13.21
C ALA A 140 -5.71 12.94 -13.11
N LYS A 141 -6.71 12.14 -13.49
CA LYS A 141 -8.12 12.43 -13.27
C LYS A 141 -8.65 11.59 -12.13
N LEU A 142 -9.39 12.20 -11.23
CA LEU A 142 -10.04 11.55 -10.10
C LEU A 142 -11.56 11.53 -10.33
N ASP A 143 -12.15 10.35 -10.20
CA ASP A 143 -13.59 10.12 -10.13
C ASP A 143 -13.96 9.45 -8.81
N TYR A 144 -15.11 9.82 -8.27
CA TYR A 144 -15.65 9.20 -7.06
C TYR A 144 -17.06 8.66 -7.34
N ASN A 145 -17.22 7.35 -7.23
CA ASN A 145 -18.52 6.71 -7.30
C ASN A 145 -19.11 6.62 -5.89
N SER A 146 -20.22 7.34 -5.65
CA SER A 146 -20.90 7.41 -4.36
C SER A 146 -21.66 6.13 -3.99
N GLU A 147 -22.10 5.33 -4.97
CA GLU A 147 -22.86 4.09 -4.75
C GLU A 147 -21.99 3.02 -4.10
N ASN A 148 -20.83 2.75 -4.69
CA ASN A 148 -19.89 1.76 -4.19
C ASN A 148 -18.79 2.34 -3.29
N LYS A 149 -18.75 3.67 -3.12
CA LYS A 149 -17.75 4.44 -2.33
C LYS A 149 -16.32 4.18 -2.81
N MET A 150 -16.12 4.15 -4.12
CA MET A 150 -14.85 3.91 -4.78
C MET A 150 -14.27 5.20 -5.36
N TYR A 151 -12.97 5.37 -5.18
CA TYR A 151 -12.17 6.34 -5.91
C TYR A 151 -11.55 5.65 -7.11
N SER A 152 -11.66 6.24 -8.29
CA SER A 152 -10.97 5.81 -9.51
C SER A 152 -10.04 6.91 -9.96
N VAL A 153 -8.79 6.57 -10.20
CA VAL A 153 -7.76 7.51 -10.67
C VAL A 153 -7.27 7.02 -12.02
N THR A 154 -7.30 7.90 -13.01
CA THR A 154 -6.90 7.56 -14.39
C THR A 154 -5.88 8.55 -14.92
N SER A 155 -4.97 8.09 -15.76
CA SER A 155 -4.09 8.93 -16.55
C SER A 155 -4.01 8.40 -17.99
N ARG A 156 -4.35 9.25 -18.96
CA ARG A 156 -4.24 8.90 -20.40
C ARG A 156 -2.81 9.09 -20.92
N ASN A 157 -2.04 9.94 -20.26
CA ASN A 157 -0.66 10.26 -20.59
C ASN A 157 0.24 9.96 -19.39
N PRO A 158 1.54 9.77 -19.57
CA PRO A 158 2.47 9.70 -18.44
C PRO A 158 2.28 10.90 -17.50
N LEU A 159 2.36 10.66 -16.21
CA LEU A 159 2.30 11.71 -15.21
C LEU A 159 3.44 12.69 -15.45
N LYS A 160 3.15 13.98 -15.27
CA LYS A 160 4.15 15.06 -15.48
C LYS A 160 4.62 15.60 -14.15
N GLY A 161 5.94 15.70 -14.00
CA GLY A 161 6.54 16.32 -12.81
C GLY A 161 6.08 17.77 -12.68
N THR A 162 5.80 18.19 -11.45
CA THR A 162 5.42 19.56 -11.10
C THR A 162 5.86 19.89 -9.68
N ASN A 163 5.91 21.19 -9.37
CA ASN A 163 6.17 21.63 -8.01
C ASN A 163 4.90 21.50 -7.15
N ILE A 164 4.97 20.73 -6.09
CA ILE A 164 3.86 20.48 -5.20
C ILE A 164 4.24 20.90 -3.79
N LEU A 165 3.51 21.89 -3.26
CA LEU A 165 3.53 22.20 -1.83
C LEU A 165 2.47 21.34 -1.15
N LEU A 166 2.90 20.51 -0.19
CA LEU A 166 2.02 19.69 0.63
C LEU A 166 1.43 20.53 1.76
N ASP A 167 0.17 20.34 2.04
CA ASP A 167 -0.55 21.00 3.13
C ASP A 167 -0.41 20.27 4.48
N GLU A 168 0.21 19.10 4.48
CA GLU A 168 0.57 18.37 5.69
C GLU A 168 1.87 17.57 5.49
N ALA A 169 2.62 17.37 6.56
CA ALA A 169 3.77 16.47 6.56
C ALA A 169 3.28 15.03 6.62
N SER A 170 3.50 14.24 5.57
CA SER A 170 3.06 12.85 5.50
C SER A 170 4.10 11.96 4.82
N VAL A 171 4.57 10.95 5.56
CA VAL A 171 5.52 9.96 5.03
C VAL A 171 4.89 9.12 3.91
N THR A 172 3.63 8.71 4.05
CA THR A 172 2.94 7.92 3.03
C THR A 172 2.70 8.71 1.75
N LEU A 173 2.50 10.02 1.87
CA LEU A 173 2.23 10.89 0.74
C LEU A 173 3.49 11.07 -0.12
N SER A 174 4.65 11.31 0.48
CA SER A 174 5.90 11.43 -0.27
C SER A 174 6.22 10.16 -1.05
N LEU A 175 5.98 8.99 -0.48
CA LEU A 175 6.31 7.70 -1.10
C LEU A 175 5.37 7.25 -2.23
N ILE A 176 4.14 7.74 -2.25
CA ILE A 176 3.20 7.49 -3.37
C ILE A 176 3.57 8.31 -4.61
N HIS A 177 4.23 9.46 -4.43
CA HIS A 177 4.45 10.43 -5.50
C HIS A 177 5.90 10.50 -6.02
N ILE A 178 6.81 9.69 -5.49
CA ILE A 178 8.21 9.58 -5.95
C ILE A 178 8.31 8.78 -7.23
#